data_9755e7251816553a7dcca8261ff6e64d
#
_entry.id   9755e7251816553a7dcca8261ff6e64d
#
_cell.length_a   1.000
_cell.length_b   1.000
_cell.length_c   1.000
_cell.angle_alpha   90.00
_cell.angle_beta   90.00
_cell.angle_gamma   90.00
#
_symmetry.space_group_name_H-M   'P 1'
#
loop_
_entity.id
_entity.type
_entity.pdbx_description
1 polymer ?
#
loop_
_entity_poly.entity_id
_entity_poly.type
_entity_poly.pdbx_seq_one_letter_code
_entity_poly.pdbx_strand_id
1 'polypeptide(L)'
;MSALRDLRELVARLEQAGRLRRVSVPVSRDLEITEITDRVSKGPSERNVALLFERVEGSDMPVLVNAFGAADRLALALGVGTLDELGERVAKLLDVKLPGTFAERLRKLGTLFDLVKAGPRRVTDAPCQEVVETERPSLASLPVLRCWPKDGGRYITLPCVFTRDPRTGTRNVGMYRLQVFDDRTLGMHWQTHKGGAEHERLTNEFTGTEPHRTSSTPPTVGAGPGDPAKVMPVAIALGGDPALIYAASAPLPPSVDEVVFAGWLRGSGVEMVACRTIDLEAPAQAEIVLEGYVDPRERRLEGPFGDHTGYYSLAREYPVFHLTAITRRARPIYPTTIVGRPPEEDYWLGKATERLFVPIVRLLLPEVVDINMPAEGVFHNLVIVSIKKRYPGHARKVMTALWGMGLMMLAKTIVVVSEHVNVHDLSEVAWRATGNIDPKRDLLLLEGPMDDLDHAALRHRFGGKLGIDATEKGALDDVAQAWPEEIVMSDEIRELVTRRWKDYGL
;
A
#
# COMPACT_ATOMS: atom_id res chain seq x y z
N MET A 1 -19.06 -2.34 12.11
CA MET A 1 -18.80 -3.81 12.11
C MET A 1 -17.76 -4.12 13.19
N SER A 2 -17.73 -5.34 13.77
CA SER A 2 -16.64 -5.72 14.66
C SER A 2 -15.33 -5.85 13.86
N ALA A 3 -14.23 -5.35 14.42
CA ALA A 3 -12.92 -5.49 13.82
C ALA A 3 -12.54 -6.97 13.65
N LEU A 4 -11.88 -7.29 12.54
CA LEU A 4 -11.34 -8.62 12.29
C LEU A 4 -10.04 -8.80 13.10
N ARG A 5 -9.83 -9.99 13.65
CA ARG A 5 -8.63 -10.29 14.42
C ARG A 5 -7.51 -10.85 13.57
N ASP A 6 -7.88 -11.63 12.55
CA ASP A 6 -6.92 -12.35 11.72
C ASP A 6 -7.44 -12.60 10.30
N LEU A 7 -6.58 -13.19 9.49
CA LEU A 7 -6.87 -13.54 8.11
C LEU A 7 -8.00 -14.56 7.97
N ARG A 8 -8.20 -15.44 8.96
CA ARG A 8 -9.23 -16.49 8.94
C ARG A 8 -10.62 -15.92 9.14
N GLU A 9 -10.74 -14.93 10.02
CA GLU A 9 -11.99 -14.17 10.15
C GLU A 9 -12.31 -13.42 8.84
N LEU A 10 -11.28 -12.83 8.17
CA LEU A 10 -11.47 -12.22 6.85
C LEU A 10 -11.97 -13.24 5.83
N VAL A 11 -11.30 -14.39 5.70
CA VAL A 11 -11.73 -15.47 4.78
C VAL A 11 -13.17 -15.88 5.04
N ALA A 12 -13.54 -16.12 6.31
CA ALA A 12 -14.91 -16.50 6.67
C ALA A 12 -15.93 -15.40 6.31
N ARG A 13 -15.59 -14.13 6.53
CA ARG A 13 -16.47 -12.99 6.18
C ARG A 13 -16.62 -12.83 4.67
N LEU A 14 -15.53 -12.97 3.92
CA LEU A 14 -15.55 -12.91 2.45
C LEU A 14 -16.39 -14.06 1.88
N GLU A 15 -16.28 -15.24 2.45
CA GLU A 15 -17.09 -16.42 2.05
C GLU A 15 -18.59 -16.21 2.33
N GLN A 16 -18.93 -15.73 3.53
CA GLN A 16 -20.30 -15.37 3.91
C GLN A 16 -20.91 -14.28 3.00
N ALA A 17 -20.08 -13.32 2.56
CA ALA A 17 -20.49 -12.26 1.65
C ALA A 17 -20.54 -12.68 0.18
N GLY A 18 -20.20 -13.95 -0.15
CA GLY A 18 -20.10 -14.42 -1.53
C GLY A 18 -18.94 -13.78 -2.33
N ARG A 19 -17.95 -13.21 -1.62
CA ARG A 19 -16.80 -12.49 -2.19
C ARG A 19 -15.50 -13.32 -2.15
N LEU A 20 -15.60 -14.63 -1.92
CA LEU A 20 -14.49 -15.58 -1.99
C LEU A 20 -14.86 -16.79 -2.83
N ARG A 21 -13.91 -17.24 -3.66
CA ARG A 21 -14.03 -18.50 -4.41
C ARG A 21 -12.92 -19.45 -3.97
N ARG A 22 -13.30 -20.69 -3.60
CA ARG A 22 -12.37 -21.80 -3.38
C ARG A 22 -12.07 -22.48 -4.71
N VAL A 23 -10.79 -22.74 -4.97
CA VAL A 23 -10.30 -23.46 -6.13
C VAL A 23 -9.69 -24.77 -5.65
N SER A 24 -10.40 -25.89 -5.88
CA SER A 24 -10.01 -27.20 -5.35
C SER A 24 -9.24 -28.08 -6.35
N VAL A 25 -9.11 -27.63 -7.61
CA VAL A 25 -8.24 -28.30 -8.58
C VAL A 25 -6.77 -27.99 -8.28
N PRO A 26 -5.83 -28.92 -8.54
CA PRO A 26 -4.41 -28.62 -8.43
C PRO A 26 -4.02 -27.49 -9.37
N VAL A 27 -3.22 -26.54 -8.87
CA VAL A 27 -2.70 -25.39 -9.63
C VAL A 27 -1.23 -25.22 -9.38
N SER A 28 -0.51 -24.72 -10.39
CA SER A 28 0.91 -24.40 -10.27
C SER A 28 1.10 -23.01 -9.59
N ARG A 29 2.07 -22.95 -8.68
CA ARG A 29 2.55 -21.69 -8.12
C ARG A 29 3.42 -20.88 -9.09
N ASP A 30 3.80 -21.46 -10.22
CA ASP A 30 4.56 -20.81 -11.27
C ASP A 30 3.59 -20.37 -12.39
N LEU A 31 3.31 -19.08 -12.46
CA LEU A 31 2.52 -18.36 -13.46
C LEU A 31 0.99 -18.60 -13.41
N GLU A 32 0.52 -19.85 -13.16
CA GLU A 32 -0.91 -20.20 -13.30
C GLU A 32 -1.80 -19.46 -12.29
N ILE A 33 -1.43 -19.46 -11.00
CA ILE A 33 -2.18 -18.70 -9.98
C ILE A 33 -2.23 -17.22 -10.36
N THR A 34 -1.13 -16.67 -10.87
CA THR A 34 -1.07 -15.27 -11.30
C THR A 34 -2.02 -14.99 -12.45
N GLU A 35 -2.01 -15.80 -13.50
CA GLU A 35 -2.88 -15.62 -14.67
C GLU A 35 -4.37 -15.72 -14.30
N ILE A 36 -4.73 -16.67 -13.42
CA ILE A 36 -6.11 -16.79 -12.92
C ILE A 36 -6.49 -15.52 -12.14
N THR A 37 -5.61 -15.05 -11.28
CA THR A 37 -5.84 -13.87 -10.43
C THR A 37 -5.95 -12.59 -11.26
N ASP A 38 -5.07 -12.39 -12.22
CA ASP A 38 -5.06 -11.23 -13.13
C ASP A 38 -6.35 -11.13 -13.93
N ARG A 39 -6.87 -12.25 -14.43
CA ARG A 39 -8.17 -12.27 -15.11
C ARG A 39 -9.35 -11.98 -14.20
N VAL A 40 -9.28 -12.41 -12.95
CA VAL A 40 -10.34 -12.16 -11.96
C VAL A 40 -10.31 -10.71 -11.49
N SER A 41 -9.16 -10.15 -11.18
CA SER A 41 -9.01 -8.78 -10.70
C SER A 41 -9.40 -7.73 -11.75
N LYS A 42 -9.13 -8.01 -13.03
CA LYS A 42 -9.44 -7.15 -14.18
C LYS A 42 -10.76 -7.46 -14.87
N GLY A 43 -11.46 -8.49 -14.39
CA GLY A 43 -12.78 -8.88 -14.89
C GLY A 43 -13.90 -7.96 -14.40
N PRO A 44 -15.16 -8.26 -14.78
CA PRO A 44 -16.33 -7.56 -14.27
C PRO A 44 -16.36 -7.54 -12.74
N SER A 45 -16.78 -6.43 -12.13
CA SER A 45 -16.76 -6.20 -10.68
C SER A 45 -17.48 -7.29 -9.87
N GLU A 46 -18.57 -7.84 -10.44
CA GLU A 46 -19.36 -8.90 -9.82
C GLU A 46 -18.59 -10.22 -9.74
N ARG A 47 -17.61 -10.43 -10.62
CA ARG A 47 -16.76 -11.63 -10.70
C ARG A 47 -15.39 -11.43 -10.04
N ASN A 48 -15.04 -10.19 -9.69
CA ASN A 48 -13.80 -9.90 -8.96
C ASN A 48 -13.96 -10.32 -7.49
N VAL A 49 -13.46 -11.52 -7.15
CA VAL A 49 -13.53 -12.13 -5.82
C VAL A 49 -12.15 -12.50 -5.29
N ALA A 50 -12.03 -12.67 -3.99
CA ALA A 50 -10.85 -13.29 -3.38
C ALA A 50 -10.77 -14.77 -3.81
N LEU A 51 -9.55 -15.27 -3.98
CA LEU A 51 -9.30 -16.64 -4.41
C LEU A 51 -8.53 -17.40 -3.33
N LEU A 52 -9.06 -18.57 -2.94
CA LEU A 52 -8.39 -19.51 -2.05
C LEU A 52 -8.07 -20.79 -2.82
N PHE A 53 -6.82 -20.96 -3.21
CA PHE A 53 -6.33 -22.16 -3.87
C PHE A 53 -6.00 -23.22 -2.83
N GLU A 54 -6.79 -24.28 -2.76
CA GLU A 54 -6.69 -25.32 -1.72
C GLU A 54 -5.61 -26.37 -2.01
N ARG A 55 -5.22 -26.51 -3.28
CA ARG A 55 -4.24 -27.49 -3.74
C ARG A 55 -3.22 -26.84 -4.65
N VAL A 56 -2.07 -26.52 -4.08
CA VAL A 56 -0.97 -25.87 -4.81
C VAL A 56 0.17 -26.86 -5.00
N GLU A 57 0.65 -27.04 -6.21
CA GLU A 57 1.71 -27.98 -6.52
C GLU A 57 2.99 -27.69 -5.71
N GLY A 58 3.50 -28.73 -5.05
CA GLY A 58 4.72 -28.68 -4.24
C GLY A 58 4.53 -28.01 -2.87
N SER A 59 3.29 -27.86 -2.37
CA SER A 59 3.02 -27.40 -1.00
C SER A 59 1.69 -27.93 -0.48
N ASP A 60 1.63 -28.19 0.82
CA ASP A 60 0.39 -28.55 1.55
C ASP A 60 -0.37 -27.30 2.06
N MET A 61 0.17 -26.12 1.84
CA MET A 61 -0.43 -24.86 2.30
C MET A 61 -1.36 -24.28 1.23
N PRO A 62 -2.63 -23.98 1.56
CA PRO A 62 -3.49 -23.24 0.66
C PRO A 62 -2.99 -21.80 0.47
N VAL A 63 -3.21 -21.25 -0.71
CA VAL A 63 -2.81 -19.89 -1.10
C VAL A 63 -4.03 -18.99 -1.18
N LEU A 64 -4.02 -17.89 -0.43
CA LEU A 64 -5.01 -16.83 -0.50
C LEU A 64 -4.44 -15.64 -1.28
N VAL A 65 -5.16 -15.20 -2.30
CA VAL A 65 -4.77 -14.05 -3.15
C VAL A 65 -5.99 -13.21 -3.49
N ASN A 66 -5.80 -11.96 -3.87
CA ASN A 66 -6.84 -11.00 -4.21
C ASN A 66 -7.85 -10.75 -3.06
N ALA A 67 -7.40 -10.91 -1.81
CA ALA A 67 -8.26 -10.70 -0.64
C ALA A 67 -8.66 -9.23 -0.46
N PHE A 68 -7.79 -8.30 -0.84
CA PHE A 68 -7.97 -6.85 -0.74
C PHE A 68 -8.26 -6.18 -2.10
N GLY A 69 -8.40 -6.94 -3.18
CA GLY A 69 -8.45 -6.47 -4.57
C GLY A 69 -9.80 -5.90 -5.02
N ALA A 70 -10.58 -5.29 -4.12
CA ALA A 70 -11.78 -4.50 -4.42
C ALA A 70 -12.13 -3.59 -3.24
N ALA A 71 -12.83 -2.48 -3.51
CA ALA A 71 -13.20 -1.50 -2.48
C ALA A 71 -14.04 -2.11 -1.35
N ASP A 72 -15.02 -2.94 -1.67
CA ASP A 72 -15.91 -3.59 -0.70
C ASP A 72 -15.16 -4.60 0.19
N ARG A 73 -14.25 -5.38 -0.38
CA ARG A 73 -13.44 -6.34 0.37
C ARG A 73 -12.44 -5.65 1.29
N LEU A 74 -11.79 -4.58 0.79
CA LEU A 74 -10.87 -3.79 1.62
C LEU A 74 -11.62 -3.03 2.71
N ALA A 75 -12.80 -2.45 2.43
CA ALA A 75 -13.64 -1.82 3.44
C ALA A 75 -14.04 -2.83 4.54
N LEU A 76 -14.46 -4.04 4.15
CA LEU A 76 -14.76 -5.14 5.08
C LEU A 76 -13.53 -5.49 5.93
N ALA A 77 -12.35 -5.62 5.31
CA ALA A 77 -11.09 -5.94 5.99
C ALA A 77 -10.71 -4.87 7.04
N LEU A 78 -10.96 -3.59 6.74
CA LEU A 78 -10.68 -2.46 7.63
C LEU A 78 -11.83 -2.13 8.60
N GLY A 79 -12.93 -2.89 8.58
CA GLY A 79 -14.08 -2.70 9.48
C GLY A 79 -14.85 -1.41 9.25
N VAL A 80 -14.92 -0.96 8.00
CA VAL A 80 -15.71 0.21 7.55
C VAL A 80 -16.76 -0.20 6.53
N GLY A 81 -17.78 0.62 6.31
CA GLY A 81 -18.78 0.39 5.27
C GLY A 81 -18.28 0.78 3.89
N THR A 82 -17.54 1.89 3.81
CA THR A 82 -16.89 2.39 2.60
C THR A 82 -15.48 2.88 2.91
N LEU A 83 -14.61 2.99 1.89
CA LEU A 83 -13.27 3.53 2.09
C LEU A 83 -13.29 5.02 2.48
N ASP A 84 -14.31 5.78 2.11
CA ASP A 84 -14.46 7.19 2.49
C ASP A 84 -14.61 7.38 4.01
N GLU A 85 -15.20 6.39 4.71
CA GLU A 85 -15.29 6.42 6.18
C GLU A 85 -13.91 6.47 6.87
N LEU A 86 -12.84 6.01 6.21
CA LEU A 86 -11.46 6.14 6.72
C LEU A 86 -11.08 7.62 6.81
N GLY A 87 -11.37 8.38 5.76
CA GLY A 87 -11.17 9.82 5.73
C GLY A 87 -12.01 10.54 6.78
N GLU A 88 -13.27 10.16 6.94
CA GLU A 88 -14.14 10.74 7.99
C GLU A 88 -13.59 10.47 9.40
N ARG A 89 -13.03 9.29 9.67
CA ARG A 89 -12.38 8.97 10.95
C ARG A 89 -11.17 9.88 11.20
N VAL A 90 -10.34 10.10 10.17
CA VAL A 90 -9.19 11.03 10.25
C VAL A 90 -9.66 12.46 10.43
N ALA A 91 -10.66 12.92 9.67
CA ALA A 91 -11.22 14.27 9.81
C ALA A 91 -11.71 14.56 11.24
N LYS A 92 -12.36 13.58 11.89
CA LYS A 92 -12.79 13.68 13.29
C LYS A 92 -11.61 13.83 14.27
N LEU A 93 -10.46 13.21 13.99
CA LEU A 93 -9.22 13.40 14.78
C LEU A 93 -8.63 14.78 14.59
N LEU A 94 -8.69 15.31 13.35
CA LEU A 94 -8.12 16.61 12.99
C LEU A 94 -8.98 17.80 13.43
N ASP A 95 -10.28 17.60 13.71
CA ASP A 95 -11.18 18.66 14.20
C ASP A 95 -10.90 19.02 15.68
N VAL A 96 -9.68 19.51 15.89
CA VAL A 96 -9.15 19.88 17.22
C VAL A 96 -9.54 21.31 17.56
N LYS A 97 -10.83 21.59 17.76
CA LYS A 97 -11.22 22.80 18.49
C LYS A 97 -10.91 22.61 19.97
N LEU A 98 -10.29 23.61 20.60
CA LEU A 98 -10.09 23.61 22.07
C LEU A 98 -11.46 23.44 22.73
N PRO A 99 -11.64 22.46 23.65
CA PRO A 99 -12.95 22.17 24.23
C PRO A 99 -13.43 23.34 25.09
N GLY A 100 -14.47 24.01 24.61
CA GLY A 100 -15.13 25.09 25.36
C GLY A 100 -16.10 24.58 26.44
N THR A 101 -16.69 23.41 26.20
CA THR A 101 -17.72 22.84 27.07
C THR A 101 -17.30 21.55 27.77
N PHE A 102 -17.93 21.22 28.90
CA PHE A 102 -17.68 19.97 29.64
C PHE A 102 -18.00 18.72 28.80
N ALA A 103 -19.04 18.75 27.97
CA ALA A 103 -19.40 17.67 27.06
C ALA A 103 -18.35 17.45 25.98
N GLU A 104 -17.69 18.50 25.46
CA GLU A 104 -16.59 18.41 24.50
C GLU A 104 -15.32 17.83 25.14
N ARG A 105 -15.05 18.13 26.41
CA ARG A 105 -13.94 17.54 27.17
C ARG A 105 -14.14 16.05 27.41
N LEU A 106 -15.36 15.59 27.73
CA LEU A 106 -15.71 14.18 27.85
C LEU A 106 -15.57 13.43 26.52
N ARG A 107 -15.99 14.04 25.41
CA ARG A 107 -15.84 13.45 24.07
C ARG A 107 -14.38 13.31 23.67
N LYS A 108 -13.50 14.27 24.01
CA LYS A 108 -12.06 14.19 23.81
C LYS A 108 -11.39 13.13 24.67
N LEU A 109 -11.84 12.92 25.90
CA LEU A 109 -11.40 11.79 26.71
C LEU A 109 -11.72 10.47 26.03
N GLY A 110 -12.88 10.31 25.38
CA GLY A 110 -13.20 9.13 24.55
C GLY A 110 -12.21 8.89 23.43
N THR A 111 -11.83 9.92 22.67
CA THR A 111 -10.86 9.82 21.58
C THR A 111 -9.45 9.46 22.09
N LEU A 112 -9.02 10.01 23.24
CA LEU A 112 -7.78 9.62 23.91
C LEU A 112 -7.81 8.17 24.39
N PHE A 113 -8.95 7.70 24.94
CA PHE A 113 -9.12 6.30 25.33
C PHE A 113 -9.03 5.35 24.14
N ASP A 114 -9.56 5.74 22.97
CA ASP A 114 -9.45 4.94 21.75
C ASP A 114 -8.00 4.83 21.27
N LEU A 115 -7.20 5.89 21.36
CA LEU A 115 -5.77 5.86 21.07
C LEU A 115 -4.99 5.00 22.07
N VAL A 116 -5.33 5.04 23.36
CA VAL A 116 -4.69 4.18 24.39
C VAL A 116 -5.02 2.70 24.14
N LYS A 117 -6.26 2.38 23.75
CA LYS A 117 -6.68 1.03 23.38
C LYS A 117 -6.03 0.50 22.10
N ALA A 118 -5.53 1.40 21.24
CA ALA A 118 -4.84 1.06 20.00
C ALA A 118 -3.43 0.50 20.21
N GLY A 119 -2.83 0.70 21.40
CA GLY A 119 -1.49 0.20 21.71
C GLY A 119 -1.37 -1.32 21.59
N PRO A 120 -0.19 -1.83 21.17
CA PRO A 120 0.05 -3.26 21.05
C PRO A 120 -0.11 -3.98 22.39
N ARG A 121 -0.62 -5.21 22.35
CA ARG A 121 -0.79 -6.07 23.54
C ARG A 121 0.17 -7.23 23.45
N ARG A 122 1.11 -7.32 24.40
CA ARG A 122 2.02 -8.47 24.48
C ARG A 122 1.30 -9.70 24.99
N VAL A 123 1.50 -10.83 24.30
CA VAL A 123 1.01 -12.15 24.69
C VAL A 123 2.16 -13.13 24.75
N THR A 124 2.00 -14.20 25.54
CA THR A 124 3.02 -15.25 25.73
C THR A 124 2.71 -16.49 24.92
N ASP A 125 1.44 -16.67 24.54
CA ASP A 125 0.97 -17.78 23.74
C ASP A 125 0.32 -17.25 22.47
N ALA A 126 0.72 -17.80 21.31
CA ALA A 126 0.34 -17.25 20.01
C ALA A 126 0.13 -18.33 18.95
N PRO A 127 -0.96 -18.26 18.18
CA PRO A 127 -1.22 -19.20 17.10
C PRO A 127 -0.08 -19.29 16.07
N CYS A 128 0.62 -18.19 15.79
CA CYS A 128 1.77 -18.19 14.88
C CYS A 128 2.98 -18.98 15.40
N GLN A 129 2.93 -19.52 16.62
CA GLN A 129 4.01 -20.31 17.23
C GLN A 129 3.57 -21.72 17.59
N GLU A 130 2.47 -22.24 17.04
CA GLU A 130 2.04 -23.63 17.20
C GLU A 130 3.10 -24.63 16.66
N VAL A 131 3.80 -24.25 15.59
CA VAL A 131 4.93 -25.00 15.03
C VAL A 131 6.14 -24.08 15.00
N VAL A 132 7.29 -24.56 15.49
CA VAL A 132 8.55 -23.82 15.59
C VAL A 132 9.66 -24.65 14.93
N GLU A 133 10.26 -24.09 13.87
CA GLU A 133 11.33 -24.72 13.10
C GLU A 133 12.61 -23.86 13.22
N THR A 134 13.55 -24.28 14.08
CA THR A 134 14.82 -23.55 14.34
C THR A 134 16.05 -24.31 13.86
N GLU A 135 16.01 -25.65 13.84
CA GLU A 135 17.20 -26.46 13.49
C GLU A 135 17.47 -26.42 11.98
N ARG A 136 16.44 -26.58 11.15
CA ARG A 136 16.54 -26.61 9.69
C ARG A 136 15.38 -25.86 9.04
N PRO A 137 15.19 -24.57 9.34
CA PRO A 137 14.13 -23.80 8.69
C PRO A 137 14.40 -23.72 7.18
N SER A 138 13.35 -23.93 6.36
CA SER A 138 13.49 -23.93 4.90
C SER A 138 12.31 -23.21 4.23
N LEU A 139 12.61 -22.26 3.37
CA LEU A 139 11.64 -21.54 2.54
C LEU A 139 10.99 -22.43 1.47
N ALA A 140 11.58 -23.61 1.19
CA ALA A 140 11.07 -24.53 0.16
C ALA A 140 9.67 -25.06 0.48
N SER A 141 9.28 -25.09 1.77
CA SER A 141 7.95 -25.51 2.21
C SER A 141 6.85 -24.50 1.86
N LEU A 142 7.21 -23.24 1.59
CA LEU A 142 6.26 -22.17 1.32
C LEU A 142 5.84 -22.17 -0.17
N PRO A 143 4.53 -21.98 -0.48
CA PRO A 143 4.06 -21.88 -1.86
C PRO A 143 4.30 -20.48 -2.47
N VAL A 144 5.55 -20.01 -2.40
CA VAL A 144 5.93 -18.70 -2.94
C VAL A 144 5.74 -18.68 -4.45
N LEU A 145 5.07 -17.65 -4.97
CA LEU A 145 4.73 -17.56 -6.38
C LEU A 145 5.90 -17.02 -7.23
N ARG A 146 5.99 -17.54 -8.47
CA ARG A 146 6.61 -16.84 -9.58
C ARG A 146 5.47 -16.22 -10.39
N CYS A 147 5.36 -14.87 -10.37
CA CYS A 147 4.20 -14.22 -10.96
C CYS A 147 4.33 -14.07 -12.48
N TRP A 148 5.49 -13.65 -12.99
CA TRP A 148 5.63 -13.34 -14.42
C TRP A 148 6.77 -14.10 -15.06
N PRO A 149 6.70 -14.34 -16.42
CA PRO A 149 7.67 -15.18 -17.12
C PRO A 149 9.14 -14.73 -17.00
N LYS A 150 9.37 -13.40 -16.83
CA LYS A 150 10.72 -12.83 -16.72
C LYS A 150 11.11 -12.46 -15.31
N ASP A 151 10.31 -12.81 -14.28
CA ASP A 151 10.72 -12.64 -12.90
C ASP A 151 12.02 -13.40 -12.61
N GLY A 152 12.93 -12.76 -11.87
CA GLY A 152 14.22 -13.31 -11.50
C GLY A 152 14.15 -14.55 -10.58
N GLY A 153 12.94 -14.90 -10.12
CA GLY A 153 12.66 -16.03 -9.26
C GLY A 153 11.26 -15.97 -8.67
N ARG A 154 11.08 -16.57 -7.50
CA ARG A 154 9.84 -16.50 -6.72
C ARG A 154 9.91 -15.36 -5.72
N TYR A 155 8.78 -14.72 -5.45
CA TYR A 155 8.72 -13.53 -4.59
C TYR A 155 7.63 -13.64 -3.54
N ILE A 156 7.98 -13.30 -2.30
CA ILE A 156 7.01 -13.03 -1.24
C ILE A 156 6.56 -11.57 -1.44
N THR A 157 5.27 -11.35 -1.67
CA THR A 157 4.73 -10.06 -2.15
C THR A 157 3.80 -9.36 -1.18
N LEU A 158 3.33 -10.04 -0.11
CA LEU A 158 2.43 -9.47 0.89
C LEU A 158 2.97 -9.64 2.33
N PRO A 159 4.26 -9.37 2.60
CA PRO A 159 4.81 -9.50 3.94
C PRO A 159 4.64 -8.22 4.75
N CYS A 160 4.50 -8.36 6.08
CA CYS A 160 4.75 -7.31 7.04
C CYS A 160 6.17 -7.50 7.60
N VAL A 161 7.10 -6.63 7.24
CA VAL A 161 8.52 -6.71 7.63
C VAL A 161 8.78 -5.79 8.81
N PHE A 162 9.17 -6.39 9.93
CA PHE A 162 9.45 -5.72 11.19
C PHE A 162 10.95 -5.46 11.32
N THR A 163 11.31 -4.22 11.56
CA THR A 163 12.68 -3.77 11.87
C THR A 163 12.65 -2.82 13.06
N ARG A 164 13.83 -2.54 13.65
CA ARG A 164 13.98 -1.63 14.78
C ARG A 164 15.15 -0.68 14.55
N ASP A 165 14.96 0.61 14.84
CA ASP A 165 16.04 1.59 14.88
C ASP A 165 17.05 1.18 15.99
N PRO A 166 18.32 0.93 15.67
CA PRO A 166 19.31 0.46 16.64
C PRO A 166 19.63 1.49 17.73
N ARG A 167 19.33 2.77 17.53
CA ARG A 167 19.62 3.87 18.46
C ARG A 167 18.47 4.14 19.41
N THR A 168 17.24 4.12 18.89
CA THR A 168 16.04 4.54 19.64
C THR A 168 15.17 3.38 20.07
N GLY A 169 15.32 2.21 19.45
CA GLY A 169 14.43 1.07 19.63
C GLY A 169 13.07 1.24 18.94
N THR A 170 12.87 2.30 18.18
CA THR A 170 11.61 2.55 17.45
C THR A 170 11.38 1.47 16.40
N ARG A 171 10.19 0.87 16.42
CA ARG A 171 9.76 -0.13 15.45
C ARG A 171 9.35 0.52 14.13
N ASN A 172 9.57 -0.19 13.03
CA ASN A 172 8.96 0.05 11.74
C ASN A 172 8.36 -1.22 11.21
N VAL A 173 7.20 -1.14 10.58
CA VAL A 173 6.57 -2.25 9.84
C VAL A 173 6.31 -1.79 8.42
N GLY A 174 6.98 -2.42 7.45
CA GLY A 174 6.83 -2.07 6.05
C GLY A 174 6.49 -3.26 5.16
N MET A 175 5.81 -2.99 4.05
CA MET A 175 5.56 -3.99 3.02
C MET A 175 6.62 -3.86 1.94
N TYR A 176 7.43 -4.91 1.75
CA TYR A 176 8.52 -4.98 0.79
C TYR A 176 8.47 -6.31 0.06
N ARG A 177 8.73 -6.33 -1.25
CA ARG A 177 8.87 -7.60 -1.97
C ARG A 177 10.17 -8.30 -1.58
N LEU A 178 10.16 -9.62 -1.51
CA LEU A 178 11.29 -10.42 -1.10
C LEU A 178 11.53 -11.53 -2.12
N GLN A 179 12.66 -11.48 -2.84
CA GLN A 179 13.04 -12.53 -3.77
C GLN A 179 13.61 -13.73 -3.03
N VAL A 180 13.10 -14.93 -3.30
CA VAL A 180 13.70 -16.17 -2.77
C VAL A 180 14.95 -16.50 -3.61
N PHE A 181 16.11 -16.45 -2.97
CA PHE A 181 17.38 -16.84 -3.62
C PHE A 181 17.66 -18.33 -3.47
N ASP A 182 17.42 -18.85 -2.27
CA ASP A 182 17.58 -20.26 -1.91
C ASP A 182 16.71 -20.59 -0.69
N ASP A 183 16.88 -21.78 -0.12
CA ASP A 183 16.07 -22.27 1.01
C ASP A 183 16.18 -21.43 2.28
N ARG A 184 17.18 -20.57 2.41
CA ARG A 184 17.48 -19.81 3.62
C ARG A 184 17.72 -18.31 3.41
N THR A 185 17.74 -17.84 2.17
CA THR A 185 18.05 -16.43 1.89
C THR A 185 17.01 -15.75 1.01
N LEU A 186 16.73 -14.48 1.35
CA LEU A 186 15.83 -13.62 0.61
C LEU A 186 16.51 -12.30 0.22
N GLY A 187 16.23 -11.80 -0.96
CA GLY A 187 16.57 -10.42 -1.36
C GLY A 187 15.58 -9.43 -0.77
N MET A 188 16.06 -8.42 -0.03
CA MET A 188 15.24 -7.42 0.65
C MET A 188 15.11 -6.16 -0.21
N HIS A 189 14.03 -6.06 -1.01
CA HIS A 189 13.82 -4.89 -1.86
C HIS A 189 13.16 -3.75 -1.07
N TRP A 190 13.91 -2.99 -0.31
CA TRP A 190 13.45 -1.74 0.29
C TRP A 190 14.05 -0.51 -0.40
N GLN A 191 13.19 0.43 -0.72
CA GLN A 191 13.58 1.68 -1.34
C GLN A 191 14.22 2.62 -0.31
N THR A 192 15.17 3.46 -0.75
CA THR A 192 16.01 4.33 0.11
C THR A 192 15.24 5.24 1.08
N HIS A 193 14.01 5.64 0.73
CA HIS A 193 13.19 6.53 1.57
C HIS A 193 12.23 5.77 2.51
N LYS A 194 12.33 4.43 2.59
CA LYS A 194 11.50 3.59 3.46
C LYS A 194 12.18 3.30 4.79
N GLY A 195 11.39 3.10 5.85
CA GLY A 195 11.89 2.87 7.21
C GLY A 195 12.86 1.69 7.34
N GLY A 196 12.64 0.58 6.63
CA GLY A 196 13.56 -0.56 6.63
C GLY A 196 14.94 -0.23 6.09
N ALA A 197 15.02 0.55 5.00
CA ALA A 197 16.29 1.02 4.44
C ALA A 197 17.00 2.00 5.38
N GLU A 198 16.25 2.85 6.07
CA GLU A 198 16.81 3.76 7.07
C GLU A 198 17.40 3.00 8.27
N HIS A 199 16.69 1.99 8.79
CA HIS A 199 17.18 1.15 9.89
C HIS A 199 18.43 0.37 9.50
N GLU A 200 18.52 -0.13 8.26
CA GLU A 200 19.73 -0.76 7.72
C GLU A 200 20.89 0.23 7.68
N ARG A 201 20.69 1.44 7.14
CA ARG A 201 21.70 2.49 7.08
C ARG A 201 22.22 2.85 8.48
N LEU A 202 21.30 3.02 9.44
CA LEU A 202 21.64 3.32 10.83
C LEU A 202 22.41 2.18 11.51
N THR A 203 22.05 0.92 11.22
CA THR A 203 22.79 -0.24 11.72
C THR A 203 24.20 -0.25 11.18
N ASN A 204 24.41 0.05 9.90
CA ASN A 204 25.72 0.14 9.28
C ASN A 204 26.58 1.26 9.91
N GLU A 205 26.00 2.44 10.13
CA GLU A 205 26.68 3.57 10.79
C GLU A 205 27.03 3.24 12.25
N PHE A 206 26.12 2.65 13.00
CA PHE A 206 26.31 2.31 14.42
C PHE A 206 27.40 1.25 14.61
N THR A 207 27.54 0.32 13.68
CA THR A 207 28.55 -0.74 13.72
C THR A 207 29.93 -0.33 13.18
N GLY A 208 30.08 0.88 12.62
CA GLY A 208 31.33 1.45 12.15
C GLY A 208 31.94 0.73 10.95
N THR A 209 31.11 0.10 10.11
CA THR A 209 31.56 -0.67 8.95
C THR A 209 31.24 0.05 7.63
N GLU A 210 32.31 0.44 6.89
CA GLU A 210 32.17 0.89 5.49
C GLU A 210 31.62 -0.26 4.59
N PRO A 211 30.74 0.01 3.62
CA PRO A 211 30.25 -1.02 2.71
C PRO A 211 31.39 -1.53 1.83
N HIS A 212 31.77 -2.80 1.97
CA HIS A 212 32.68 -3.45 1.03
C HIS A 212 31.98 -3.62 -0.33
N ARG A 213 32.46 -2.91 -1.33
CA ARG A 213 32.17 -3.22 -2.74
C ARG A 213 32.70 -4.62 -3.05
N THR A 214 31.83 -5.47 -3.48
CA THR A 214 31.96 -6.90 -3.79
C THR A 214 33.26 -7.32 -4.45
N SER A 215 33.90 -8.34 -3.86
CA SER A 215 34.71 -9.28 -4.62
C SER A 215 33.79 -10.33 -5.29
N SER A 216 34.09 -10.68 -6.53
CA SER A 216 33.32 -11.64 -7.36
C SER A 216 33.44 -13.11 -6.93
N THR A 217 33.77 -13.38 -5.68
CA THR A 217 33.89 -14.73 -5.15
C THR A 217 32.72 -15.00 -4.20
N PRO A 218 31.86 -16.02 -4.45
CA PRO A 218 30.80 -16.36 -3.53
C PRO A 218 31.39 -16.79 -2.18
N PRO A 219 30.79 -16.33 -1.04
CA PRO A 219 31.23 -16.78 0.26
C PRO A 219 31.04 -18.28 0.40
N THR A 220 32.05 -18.97 0.90
CA THR A 220 32.00 -20.41 1.22
C THR A 220 30.84 -20.67 2.18
N VAL A 221 29.98 -21.60 1.80
CA VAL A 221 28.88 -22.13 2.63
C VAL A 221 29.50 -22.67 3.92
N GLY A 222 29.26 -21.99 5.06
CA GLY A 222 29.76 -22.45 6.35
C GLY A 222 30.17 -21.36 7.36
N ALA A 223 30.17 -20.09 6.99
CA ALA A 223 30.35 -19.00 7.97
C ALA A 223 29.06 -18.89 8.79
N GLY A 224 29.11 -19.24 10.05
CA GLY A 224 28.09 -18.94 11.05
C GLY A 224 27.80 -17.44 11.12
N PRO A 225 26.73 -16.98 11.79
CA PRO A 225 26.35 -15.59 11.85
C PRO A 225 27.57 -14.77 12.28
N GLY A 226 27.94 -13.77 11.46
CA GLY A 226 28.92 -12.77 11.85
C GLY A 226 28.50 -12.14 13.18
N ASP A 227 29.41 -11.46 13.86
CA ASP A 227 29.19 -10.85 15.16
C ASP A 227 27.74 -10.34 15.29
N PRO A 228 26.91 -10.91 16.21
CA PRO A 228 25.49 -10.54 16.37
C PRO A 228 25.29 -9.04 16.60
N ALA A 229 26.31 -8.35 17.11
CA ALA A 229 26.31 -6.89 17.28
C ALA A 229 26.36 -6.10 15.95
N LYS A 230 26.57 -6.75 14.81
CA LYS A 230 26.78 -6.12 13.51
C LYS A 230 25.68 -6.38 12.48
N VAL A 231 24.68 -7.12 12.84
CA VAL A 231 23.56 -7.46 11.96
C VAL A 231 22.26 -6.83 12.45
N MET A 232 21.37 -6.54 11.51
CA MET A 232 20.03 -6.02 11.82
C MET A 232 19.04 -7.18 11.95
N PRO A 233 18.42 -7.38 13.11
CA PRO A 233 17.34 -8.37 13.25
C PRO A 233 16.13 -7.97 12.44
N VAL A 234 15.49 -8.94 11.78
CA VAL A 234 14.31 -8.76 10.95
C VAL A 234 13.33 -9.90 11.20
N ALA A 235 12.04 -9.55 11.42
CA ALA A 235 10.95 -10.51 11.42
C ALA A 235 10.01 -10.22 10.24
N ILE A 236 9.59 -11.27 9.53
CA ILE A 236 8.70 -11.18 8.37
C ILE A 236 7.44 -11.96 8.70
N ALA A 237 6.32 -11.26 8.90
CA ALA A 237 5.04 -11.88 9.16
C ALA A 237 4.19 -11.96 7.88
N LEU A 238 3.62 -13.13 7.64
CA LEU A 238 2.68 -13.38 6.55
C LEU A 238 1.29 -13.64 7.12
N GLY A 239 0.31 -12.86 6.70
CA GLY A 239 -1.04 -12.89 7.25
C GLY A 239 -1.16 -12.23 8.63
N GLY A 240 -2.22 -12.57 9.35
CA GLY A 240 -2.57 -11.95 10.61
C GLY A 240 -3.68 -10.92 10.47
N ASP A 241 -3.59 -9.84 11.19
CA ASP A 241 -4.59 -8.78 11.22
C ASP A 241 -4.64 -8.01 9.89
N PRO A 242 -5.79 -7.95 9.20
CA PRO A 242 -5.92 -7.21 7.94
C PRO A 242 -5.59 -5.71 8.05
N ALA A 243 -5.90 -5.08 9.21
CA ALA A 243 -5.56 -3.68 9.43
C ALA A 243 -4.05 -3.47 9.55
N LEU A 244 -3.31 -4.45 10.08
CA LEU A 244 -1.84 -4.41 10.12
C LEU A 244 -1.22 -4.61 8.73
N ILE A 245 -1.77 -5.52 7.92
CA ILE A 245 -1.34 -5.68 6.53
C ILE A 245 -1.49 -4.38 5.76
N TYR A 246 -2.63 -3.68 5.91
CA TYR A 246 -2.82 -2.36 5.34
C TYR A 246 -1.85 -1.33 5.92
N ALA A 247 -1.69 -1.26 7.24
CA ALA A 247 -0.79 -0.31 7.90
C ALA A 247 0.66 -0.41 7.43
N ALA A 248 1.14 -1.64 7.15
CA ALA A 248 2.48 -1.89 6.61
C ALA A 248 2.69 -1.30 5.20
N SER A 249 1.62 -1.04 4.45
CA SER A 249 1.67 -0.39 3.12
C SER A 249 1.46 1.12 3.18
N ALA A 250 0.82 1.64 4.25
CA ALA A 250 0.45 3.04 4.37
C ALA A 250 1.68 3.96 4.53
N PRO A 251 1.73 5.11 3.84
CA PRO A 251 2.85 6.05 3.93
C PRO A 251 2.76 6.92 5.19
N LEU A 252 2.91 6.29 6.35
CA LEU A 252 2.83 6.97 7.64
C LEU A 252 4.08 7.82 7.90
N PRO A 253 3.95 8.94 8.64
CA PRO A 253 5.12 9.68 9.13
C PRO A 253 6.01 8.78 10.01
N PRO A 254 7.34 8.98 10.03
CA PRO A 254 8.27 8.15 10.81
C PRO A 254 7.99 8.11 12.33
N SER A 255 7.22 9.07 12.85
CA SER A 255 6.83 9.14 14.26
C SER A 255 5.58 8.31 14.59
N VAL A 256 4.92 7.72 13.61
CA VAL A 256 3.70 6.93 13.79
C VAL A 256 4.03 5.44 13.66
N ASP A 257 3.85 4.71 14.76
CA ASP A 257 4.03 3.25 14.78
C ASP A 257 2.88 2.56 14.02
N GLU A 258 3.19 1.74 13.02
CA GLU A 258 2.21 1.07 12.16
C GLU A 258 1.33 0.09 12.94
N VAL A 259 1.84 -0.51 14.02
CA VAL A 259 1.06 -1.42 14.87
C VAL A 259 0.03 -0.65 15.69
N VAL A 260 0.39 0.55 16.18
CA VAL A 260 -0.54 1.46 16.85
C VAL A 260 -1.59 1.98 15.87
N PHE A 261 -1.18 2.32 14.65
CA PHE A 261 -2.10 2.76 13.60
C PHE A 261 -3.08 1.64 13.21
N ALA A 262 -2.62 0.41 13.07
CA ALA A 262 -3.48 -0.76 12.85
C ALA A 262 -4.48 -0.94 14.02
N GLY A 263 -4.00 -0.79 15.26
CA GLY A 263 -4.85 -0.83 16.45
C GLY A 263 -5.92 0.27 16.46
N TRP A 264 -5.59 1.46 15.98
CA TRP A 264 -6.56 2.55 15.81
C TRP A 264 -7.59 2.23 14.73
N LEU A 265 -7.17 1.73 13.56
CA LEU A 265 -8.08 1.34 12.48
C LEU A 265 -9.11 0.31 12.95
N ARG A 266 -8.66 -0.71 13.68
CA ARG A 266 -9.53 -1.79 14.17
C ARG A 266 -10.24 -1.48 15.50
N GLY A 267 -9.87 -0.40 16.19
CA GLY A 267 -10.44 -0.01 17.49
C GLY A 267 -9.97 -0.85 18.68
N SER A 268 -8.88 -1.62 18.53
CA SER A 268 -8.28 -2.42 19.61
C SER A 268 -6.83 -2.77 19.28
N GLY A 269 -5.95 -2.88 20.31
CA GLY A 269 -4.54 -3.18 20.12
C GLY A 269 -4.28 -4.52 19.44
N VAL A 270 -3.27 -4.55 18.57
CA VAL A 270 -2.76 -5.77 17.94
C VAL A 270 -2.01 -6.61 18.95
N GLU A 271 -2.27 -7.91 18.96
CA GLU A 271 -1.54 -8.86 19.84
C GLU A 271 -0.17 -9.17 19.24
N MET A 272 0.89 -8.97 20.05
CA MET A 272 2.27 -9.18 19.66
C MET A 272 2.92 -10.25 20.55
N VAL A 273 3.75 -11.09 19.96
CA VAL A 273 4.50 -12.15 20.67
C VAL A 273 6.00 -11.99 20.38
N ALA A 274 6.84 -12.30 21.38
CA ALA A 274 8.28 -12.30 21.19
C ALA A 274 8.70 -13.37 20.18
N CYS A 275 9.62 -13.03 19.28
CA CYS A 275 10.26 -13.94 18.37
C CYS A 275 11.12 -14.97 19.13
N ARG A 276 11.46 -16.09 18.49
CA ARG A 276 12.18 -17.22 19.12
C ARG A 276 13.71 -17.09 19.02
N THR A 277 14.21 -16.49 17.94
CA THR A 277 15.65 -16.43 17.65
C THR A 277 16.23 -15.02 17.58
N ILE A 278 15.38 -14.01 17.60
CA ILE A 278 15.78 -12.60 17.50
C ILE A 278 15.04 -11.73 18.52
N ASP A 279 15.64 -10.60 18.91
CA ASP A 279 15.02 -9.64 19.84
C ASP A 279 14.05 -8.69 19.13
N LEU A 280 12.98 -9.26 18.56
CA LEU A 280 11.85 -8.54 17.97
C LEU A 280 10.53 -9.18 18.44
N GLU A 281 9.44 -8.51 18.12
CA GLU A 281 8.08 -9.01 18.29
C GLU A 281 7.42 -9.15 16.92
N ALA A 282 6.57 -10.18 16.77
CA ALA A 282 5.75 -10.43 15.60
C ALA A 282 4.25 -10.45 15.97
N PRO A 283 3.32 -10.24 15.03
CA PRO A 283 1.90 -10.34 15.31
C PRO A 283 1.51 -11.78 15.68
N ALA A 284 0.90 -11.94 16.85
CA ALA A 284 0.53 -13.25 17.40
C ALA A 284 -0.43 -14.05 16.49
N GLN A 285 -1.26 -13.32 15.71
CA GLN A 285 -2.25 -13.89 14.82
C GLN A 285 -1.74 -14.12 13.39
N ALA A 286 -0.43 -13.93 13.11
CA ALA A 286 0.14 -14.26 11.80
C ALA A 286 -0.09 -15.73 11.45
N GLU A 287 -0.12 -16.05 10.17
CA GLU A 287 -0.16 -17.41 9.68
C GLU A 287 1.24 -18.05 9.73
N ILE A 288 2.25 -17.27 9.32
CA ILE A 288 3.66 -17.65 9.25
C ILE A 288 4.52 -16.45 9.67
N VAL A 289 5.59 -16.70 10.42
CA VAL A 289 6.62 -15.71 10.74
C VAL A 289 7.99 -16.28 10.37
N LEU A 290 8.76 -15.53 9.59
CA LEU A 290 10.15 -15.82 9.28
C LEU A 290 11.01 -14.93 10.17
N GLU A 291 11.88 -15.51 10.96
CA GLU A 291 12.82 -14.80 11.83
C GLU A 291 14.23 -14.88 11.24
N GLY A 292 14.98 -13.81 11.35
CA GLY A 292 16.34 -13.79 10.84
C GLY A 292 17.01 -12.43 10.96
N TYR A 293 17.98 -12.19 10.10
CA TYR A 293 18.76 -10.98 10.12
C TYR A 293 19.20 -10.54 8.72
N VAL A 294 19.54 -9.27 8.59
CA VAL A 294 20.23 -8.70 7.44
C VAL A 294 21.62 -8.25 7.86
N ASP A 295 22.66 -8.68 7.12
CA ASP A 295 23.99 -8.08 7.23
C ASP A 295 24.04 -6.85 6.28
N PRO A 296 24.18 -5.63 6.79
CA PRO A 296 24.18 -4.42 5.95
C PRO A 296 25.31 -4.40 4.90
N ARG A 297 26.33 -5.25 5.04
CA ARG A 297 27.46 -5.35 4.12
C ARG A 297 27.23 -6.32 2.97
N GLU A 298 26.25 -7.25 3.12
CA GLU A 298 25.96 -8.25 2.09
C GLU A 298 24.90 -7.74 1.12
N ARG A 299 25.22 -7.82 -0.17
CA ARG A 299 24.31 -7.49 -1.28
C ARG A 299 24.31 -8.61 -2.28
N ARG A 300 23.12 -8.90 -2.84
CA ARG A 300 22.96 -9.79 -4.00
C ARG A 300 22.07 -9.15 -5.05
N LEU A 301 22.23 -9.58 -6.29
CA LEU A 301 21.39 -9.13 -7.40
C LEU A 301 19.96 -9.63 -7.21
N GLU A 302 19.01 -8.71 -7.04
CA GLU A 302 17.56 -8.92 -6.94
C GLU A 302 16.90 -8.42 -8.21
N GLY A 303 15.89 -9.15 -8.70
CA GLY A 303 15.17 -8.81 -9.91
C GLY A 303 15.61 -9.64 -11.12
N PRO A 304 15.00 -9.36 -12.30
CA PRO A 304 13.90 -8.44 -12.51
C PRO A 304 12.59 -8.93 -11.84
N PHE A 305 11.64 -8.00 -11.63
CA PHE A 305 10.34 -8.28 -11.05
C PHE A 305 9.26 -7.55 -11.85
N GLY A 306 8.18 -8.24 -12.22
CA GLY A 306 7.00 -7.62 -12.82
C GLY A 306 6.28 -6.78 -11.77
N ASP A 307 6.35 -5.43 -11.92
CA ASP A 307 5.95 -4.49 -10.88
C ASP A 307 4.65 -3.74 -11.21
N HIS A 308 4.14 -2.98 -10.25
CA HIS A 308 2.85 -2.28 -10.32
C HIS A 308 2.76 -1.25 -11.46
N THR A 309 3.88 -0.83 -12.01
CA THR A 309 3.89 0.00 -13.23
C THR A 309 3.45 -0.74 -14.49
N GLY A 310 3.31 -2.08 -14.43
CA GLY A 310 3.06 -2.95 -15.58
C GLY A 310 4.32 -3.27 -16.39
N TYR A 311 5.49 -2.90 -15.88
CA TYR A 311 6.80 -3.16 -16.48
C TYR A 311 7.71 -3.91 -15.51
N TYR A 312 8.69 -4.62 -16.04
CA TYR A 312 9.70 -5.25 -15.20
C TYR A 312 10.65 -4.21 -14.61
N SER A 313 10.88 -4.28 -13.30
CA SER A 313 11.97 -3.53 -12.67
C SER A 313 13.34 -4.05 -13.15
N LEU A 314 14.33 -3.18 -13.13
CA LEU A 314 15.71 -3.59 -13.40
C LEU A 314 16.26 -4.38 -12.22
N ALA A 315 17.06 -5.42 -12.52
CA ALA A 315 17.80 -6.13 -11.48
C ALA A 315 18.89 -5.23 -10.90
N ARG A 316 18.98 -5.18 -9.55
CA ARG A 316 19.95 -4.39 -8.79
C ARG A 316 20.38 -5.11 -7.53
N GLU A 317 21.46 -4.63 -6.92
CA GLU A 317 21.95 -5.18 -5.65
C GLU A 317 21.13 -4.67 -4.47
N TYR A 318 20.59 -5.61 -3.68
CA TYR A 318 19.84 -5.37 -2.46
C TYR A 318 20.38 -6.21 -1.30
N PRO A 319 20.10 -5.82 -0.04
CA PRO A 319 20.49 -6.59 1.13
C PRO A 319 19.94 -8.00 1.11
N VAL A 320 20.62 -8.88 1.81
CA VAL A 320 20.24 -10.29 1.94
C VAL A 320 19.73 -10.56 3.35
N PHE A 321 18.52 -11.12 3.44
CA PHE A 321 17.98 -11.65 4.67
C PHE A 321 18.38 -13.12 4.83
N HIS A 322 18.84 -13.48 6.02
CA HIS A 322 19.22 -14.83 6.43
C HIS A 322 18.21 -15.39 7.42
N LEU A 323 17.59 -16.49 7.07
CA LEU A 323 16.56 -17.17 7.85
C LEU A 323 17.20 -17.94 9.02
N THR A 324 16.70 -17.71 10.25
CA THR A 324 17.11 -18.44 11.47
C THR A 324 16.01 -19.32 12.04
N ALA A 325 14.73 -18.93 11.83
CA ALA A 325 13.59 -19.74 12.24
C ALA A 325 12.37 -19.48 11.36
N ILE A 326 11.50 -20.49 11.27
CA ILE A 326 10.11 -20.35 10.82
C ILE A 326 9.21 -20.72 11.99
N THR A 327 8.29 -19.82 12.35
CA THR A 327 7.19 -20.16 13.24
C THR A 327 5.88 -20.02 12.49
N ARG A 328 4.91 -20.87 12.76
CA ARG A 328 3.65 -20.86 12.01
C ARG A 328 2.51 -21.54 12.75
N ARG A 329 1.29 -21.29 12.29
CA ARG A 329 0.13 -22.10 12.67
C ARG A 329 0.32 -23.55 12.22
N ALA A 330 -0.34 -24.50 12.88
CA ALA A 330 -0.28 -25.93 12.52
C ALA A 330 -0.75 -26.18 11.06
N ARG A 331 -1.75 -25.44 10.61
CA ARG A 331 -2.27 -25.49 9.23
C ARG A 331 -2.37 -24.04 8.69
N PRO A 332 -1.27 -23.45 8.26
CA PRO A 332 -1.25 -22.07 7.84
C PRO A 332 -1.92 -21.88 6.47
N ILE A 333 -2.50 -20.70 6.26
CA ILE A 333 -2.87 -20.18 4.95
C ILE A 333 -1.74 -19.27 4.50
N TYR A 334 -1.23 -19.44 3.29
CA TYR A 334 -0.20 -18.56 2.72
C TYR A 334 -0.89 -17.39 2.01
N PRO A 335 -0.84 -16.17 2.56
CA PRO A 335 -1.36 -14.99 1.88
C PRO A 335 -0.32 -14.42 0.93
N THR A 336 -0.76 -14.01 -0.24
CA THR A 336 0.10 -13.39 -1.25
C THR A 336 -0.72 -12.42 -2.09
N THR A 337 -0.06 -11.55 -2.81
CA THR A 337 -0.66 -10.72 -3.86
C THR A 337 0.12 -10.88 -5.14
N ILE A 338 -0.54 -10.73 -6.27
CA ILE A 338 0.16 -10.50 -7.54
C ILE A 338 0.35 -8.99 -7.70
N VAL A 339 1.42 -8.62 -8.37
CA VAL A 339 1.76 -7.23 -8.69
C VAL A 339 1.95 -7.12 -10.19
N GLY A 340 1.37 -6.11 -10.81
CA GLY A 340 1.41 -5.96 -12.25
C GLY A 340 0.68 -4.70 -12.73
N ARG A 341 0.27 -4.67 -13.98
CA ARG A 341 -0.52 -3.56 -14.50
C ARG A 341 -1.84 -3.45 -13.72
N PRO A 342 -2.17 -2.28 -13.13
CA PRO A 342 -3.41 -2.10 -12.37
C PRO A 342 -4.69 -2.34 -13.20
N PRO A 343 -5.84 -2.65 -12.52
CA PRO A 343 -5.98 -2.74 -11.06
C PRO A 343 -5.59 -4.12 -10.50
N GLU A 344 -4.77 -4.12 -9.44
CA GLU A 344 -4.48 -5.26 -8.58
C GLU A 344 -4.74 -4.88 -7.10
N GLU A 345 -4.35 -5.72 -6.13
CA GLU A 345 -4.61 -5.42 -4.71
C GLU A 345 -3.91 -4.14 -4.23
N ASP A 346 -2.72 -3.87 -4.72
CA ASP A 346 -1.92 -2.68 -4.41
C ASP A 346 -2.63 -1.37 -4.80
N TYR A 347 -3.33 -1.36 -5.94
CA TYR A 347 -4.20 -0.25 -6.33
C TYR A 347 -5.27 0.03 -5.27
N TRP A 348 -5.92 -0.99 -4.73
CA TRP A 348 -6.97 -0.81 -3.74
C TRP A 348 -6.42 -0.38 -2.38
N LEU A 349 -5.24 -0.89 -1.98
CA LEU A 349 -4.51 -0.39 -0.81
C LEU A 349 -4.13 1.08 -0.99
N GLY A 350 -3.68 1.47 -2.19
CA GLY A 350 -3.44 2.86 -2.59
C GLY A 350 -4.71 3.72 -2.52
N LYS A 351 -5.85 3.18 -2.95
CA LYS A 351 -7.14 3.86 -2.89
C LYS A 351 -7.62 4.11 -1.45
N ALA A 352 -7.44 3.15 -0.55
CA ALA A 352 -7.73 3.37 0.88
C ALA A 352 -6.82 4.46 1.46
N THR A 353 -5.55 4.46 1.08
CA THR A 353 -4.57 5.50 1.47
C THR A 353 -4.99 6.87 0.94
N GLU A 354 -5.39 6.98 -0.32
CA GLU A 354 -5.93 8.21 -0.90
C GLU A 354 -7.09 8.76 -0.05
N ARG A 355 -8.10 7.94 0.23
CA ARG A 355 -9.26 8.36 1.03
C ARG A 355 -8.87 8.78 2.45
N LEU A 356 -7.96 8.05 3.09
CA LEU A 356 -7.47 8.34 4.43
C LEU A 356 -6.72 9.68 4.51
N PHE A 357 -5.95 10.04 3.46
CA PHE A 357 -5.12 11.25 3.46
C PHE A 357 -5.83 12.51 2.92
N VAL A 358 -6.94 12.40 2.21
CA VAL A 358 -7.71 13.56 1.71
C VAL A 358 -8.00 14.61 2.80
N PRO A 359 -8.43 14.27 4.03
CA PRO A 359 -8.66 15.25 5.08
C PRO A 359 -7.39 15.99 5.52
N ILE A 360 -6.24 15.31 5.50
CA ILE A 360 -4.94 15.91 5.83
C ILE A 360 -4.53 16.90 4.74
N VAL A 361 -4.73 16.53 3.47
CA VAL A 361 -4.50 17.44 2.34
C VAL A 361 -5.40 18.67 2.46
N ARG A 362 -6.69 18.49 2.76
CA ARG A 362 -7.65 19.60 2.95
C ARG A 362 -7.30 20.50 4.13
N LEU A 363 -6.64 20.00 5.15
CA LEU A 363 -6.15 20.81 6.26
C LEU A 363 -5.08 21.80 5.81
N LEU A 364 -4.21 21.38 4.89
CA LEU A 364 -3.12 22.20 4.34
C LEU A 364 -3.53 23.01 3.11
N LEU A 365 -4.45 22.48 2.32
CA LEU A 365 -4.97 23.03 1.07
C LEU A 365 -6.52 23.04 1.13
N PRO A 366 -7.12 23.99 1.87
CA PRO A 366 -8.57 23.99 2.12
C PRO A 366 -9.42 24.22 0.87
N GLU A 367 -8.83 24.64 -0.24
CA GLU A 367 -9.46 24.73 -1.55
C GLU A 367 -9.70 23.37 -2.21
N VAL A 368 -9.00 22.32 -1.79
CA VAL A 368 -9.17 20.97 -2.36
C VAL A 368 -10.51 20.38 -1.96
N VAL A 369 -11.31 20.01 -2.98
CA VAL A 369 -12.63 19.38 -2.79
C VAL A 369 -12.49 17.87 -2.79
N ASP A 370 -11.80 17.29 -3.79
CA ASP A 370 -11.53 15.87 -3.84
C ASP A 370 -10.26 15.54 -4.62
N ILE A 371 -9.78 14.30 -4.45
CA ILE A 371 -8.57 13.77 -5.10
C ILE A 371 -8.89 12.37 -5.63
N ASN A 372 -8.37 12.06 -6.81
CA ASN A 372 -8.37 10.72 -7.37
C ASN A 372 -6.98 10.36 -7.91
N MET A 373 -6.47 9.22 -7.50
CA MET A 373 -5.28 8.57 -8.05
C MET A 373 -5.74 7.29 -8.79
N PRO A 374 -6.07 7.37 -10.08
CA PRO A 374 -6.69 6.29 -10.81
C PRO A 374 -5.72 5.16 -11.18
N ALA A 375 -6.28 3.98 -11.47
CA ALA A 375 -5.52 2.81 -11.91
C ALA A 375 -4.74 3.08 -13.21
N GLU A 376 -5.30 3.86 -14.12
CA GLU A 376 -4.72 4.27 -15.40
C GLU A 376 -3.44 5.11 -15.21
N GLY A 377 -3.34 5.80 -14.08
CA GLY A 377 -2.15 6.54 -13.65
C GLY A 377 -1.28 5.76 -12.68
N VAL A 378 -1.43 4.44 -12.60
CA VAL A 378 -0.65 3.58 -11.69
C VAL A 378 -0.77 4.06 -10.24
N PHE A 379 -1.96 4.58 -9.86
CA PHE A 379 -2.34 5.10 -8.53
C PHE A 379 -1.31 6.02 -7.83
N HIS A 380 -0.32 6.57 -8.56
CA HIS A 380 0.59 7.61 -8.07
C HIS A 380 1.17 8.51 -9.19
N ASN A 381 1.28 8.02 -10.46
CA ASN A 381 1.82 8.83 -11.56
C ASN A 381 0.85 9.92 -12.02
N LEU A 382 -0.47 9.66 -11.94
CA LEU A 382 -1.53 10.62 -12.23
C LEU A 382 -2.32 10.94 -10.98
N VAL A 383 -2.41 12.22 -10.65
CA VAL A 383 -3.26 12.75 -9.57
C VAL A 383 -4.24 13.74 -10.18
N ILE A 384 -5.52 13.53 -9.96
CA ILE A 384 -6.60 14.41 -10.38
C ILE A 384 -7.16 15.09 -9.14
N VAL A 385 -7.29 16.41 -9.17
CA VAL A 385 -7.70 17.21 -8.01
C VAL A 385 -8.78 18.21 -8.41
N SER A 386 -9.92 18.22 -7.73
CA SER A 386 -10.90 19.28 -7.87
C SER A 386 -10.70 20.36 -6.80
N ILE A 387 -10.81 21.62 -7.20
CA ILE A 387 -10.56 22.75 -6.30
C ILE A 387 -11.61 23.87 -6.41
N LYS A 388 -11.81 24.59 -5.30
CA LYS A 388 -12.50 25.88 -5.26
C LYS A 388 -11.54 26.99 -5.65
N LYS A 389 -11.47 27.29 -6.95
CA LYS A 389 -10.60 28.34 -7.47
C LYS A 389 -11.06 29.71 -7.01
N ARG A 390 -10.16 30.57 -6.51
CA ARG A 390 -10.49 31.89 -5.96
C ARG A 390 -9.63 33.04 -6.52
N TYR A 391 -8.49 32.74 -7.14
CA TYR A 391 -7.54 33.75 -7.63
C TYR A 391 -6.70 33.17 -8.78
N PRO A 392 -6.03 34.03 -9.57
CA PRO A 392 -5.14 33.60 -10.64
C PRO A 392 -4.01 32.72 -10.11
N GLY A 393 -3.67 31.65 -10.82
CA GLY A 393 -2.59 30.74 -10.43
C GLY A 393 -2.92 29.81 -9.25
N HIS A 394 -4.18 29.75 -8.77
CA HIS A 394 -4.55 28.89 -7.63
C HIS A 394 -4.30 27.41 -7.92
N ALA A 395 -4.59 26.94 -9.15
CA ALA A 395 -4.27 25.58 -9.58
C ALA A 395 -2.76 25.29 -9.51
N ARG A 396 -1.91 26.25 -9.95
CA ARG A 396 -0.45 26.11 -9.86
C ARG A 396 0.04 25.98 -8.41
N LYS A 397 -0.54 26.78 -7.49
CA LYS A 397 -0.26 26.66 -6.04
C LYS A 397 -0.57 25.26 -5.53
N VAL A 398 -1.71 24.67 -5.90
CA VAL A 398 -2.09 23.32 -5.49
C VAL A 398 -1.13 22.27 -6.05
N MET A 399 -0.80 22.35 -7.35
CA MET A 399 0.15 21.43 -8.00
C MET A 399 1.52 21.43 -7.28
N THR A 400 2.10 22.62 -7.06
CA THR A 400 3.42 22.76 -6.43
C THR A 400 3.40 22.34 -4.97
N ALA A 401 2.32 22.61 -4.25
CA ALA A 401 2.14 22.14 -2.88
C ALA A 401 2.08 20.61 -2.79
N LEU A 402 1.29 19.96 -3.65
CA LEU A 402 1.20 18.50 -3.69
C LEU A 402 2.55 17.86 -4.01
N TRP A 403 3.30 18.35 -5.00
CA TRP A 403 4.66 17.84 -5.29
C TRP A 403 5.65 18.06 -4.15
N GLY A 404 5.40 18.98 -3.23
CA GLY A 404 6.18 19.20 -2.02
C GLY A 404 5.76 18.35 -0.81
N MET A 405 4.69 17.54 -0.91
CA MET A 405 4.11 16.81 0.23
C MET A 405 4.46 15.33 0.23
N GLY A 406 5.40 14.90 1.08
CA GLY A 406 5.69 13.49 1.33
C GLY A 406 5.82 12.65 0.04
N LEU A 407 5.15 11.51 -0.03
CA LEU A 407 5.18 10.64 -1.22
C LEU A 407 4.44 11.21 -2.45
N MET A 408 3.63 12.26 -2.30
CA MET A 408 3.05 12.98 -3.45
C MET A 408 4.13 13.59 -4.34
N MET A 409 5.36 13.76 -3.83
CA MET A 409 6.52 14.14 -4.64
C MET A 409 6.78 13.18 -5.82
N LEU A 410 6.30 11.95 -5.77
CA LEU A 410 6.49 10.94 -6.82
C LEU A 410 5.47 11.08 -7.96
N ALA A 411 4.39 11.85 -7.77
CA ALA A 411 3.40 12.07 -8.83
C ALA A 411 4.05 12.73 -10.05
N LYS A 412 3.83 12.13 -11.23
CA LYS A 412 4.36 12.63 -12.50
C LYS A 412 3.47 13.70 -13.11
N THR A 413 2.17 13.43 -13.13
CA THR A 413 1.17 14.33 -13.75
C THR A 413 0.11 14.70 -12.72
N ILE A 414 -0.20 16.00 -12.61
CA ILE A 414 -1.31 16.51 -11.79
C ILE A 414 -2.27 17.26 -12.69
N VAL A 415 -3.54 16.83 -12.71
CA VAL A 415 -4.63 17.53 -13.41
C VAL A 415 -5.51 18.20 -12.35
N VAL A 416 -5.68 19.51 -12.45
CA VAL A 416 -6.54 20.27 -11.55
C VAL A 416 -7.79 20.70 -12.31
N VAL A 417 -8.96 20.38 -11.77
CA VAL A 417 -10.28 20.69 -12.33
C VAL A 417 -11.10 21.55 -11.38
N SER A 418 -12.19 22.14 -11.87
CA SER A 418 -13.12 22.92 -11.05
C SER A 418 -13.87 22.08 -10.02
N GLU A 419 -14.37 22.71 -8.95
CA GLU A 419 -14.96 22.05 -7.77
C GLU A 419 -16.15 21.12 -8.05
N HIS A 420 -16.91 21.37 -9.11
CA HIS A 420 -18.10 20.59 -9.48
C HIS A 420 -17.77 19.35 -10.32
N VAL A 421 -16.52 19.20 -10.80
CA VAL A 421 -16.10 18.06 -11.63
C VAL A 421 -15.88 16.83 -10.76
N ASN A 422 -16.50 15.73 -11.15
CA ASN A 422 -16.27 14.44 -10.49
C ASN A 422 -14.89 13.88 -10.90
N VAL A 423 -13.92 13.97 -10.01
CA VAL A 423 -12.54 13.46 -10.25
C VAL A 423 -12.46 11.94 -10.49
N HIS A 424 -13.51 11.20 -10.14
CA HIS A 424 -13.59 9.75 -10.35
C HIS A 424 -14.19 9.36 -11.70
N ASP A 425 -14.78 10.30 -12.44
CA ASP A 425 -15.20 10.13 -13.83
C ASP A 425 -14.06 10.55 -14.76
N LEU A 426 -13.25 9.58 -15.18
CA LEU A 426 -12.11 9.85 -16.05
C LEU A 426 -12.51 10.37 -17.42
N SER A 427 -13.71 10.04 -17.92
CA SER A 427 -14.22 10.56 -19.19
C SER A 427 -14.54 12.05 -19.08
N GLU A 428 -15.20 12.47 -18.00
CA GLU A 428 -15.43 13.89 -17.70
C GLU A 428 -14.10 14.63 -17.53
N VAL A 429 -13.18 14.10 -16.73
CA VAL A 429 -11.85 14.71 -16.51
C VAL A 429 -11.09 14.86 -17.83
N ALA A 430 -11.08 13.85 -18.69
CA ALA A 430 -10.42 13.91 -20.00
C ALA A 430 -11.07 14.97 -20.90
N TRP A 431 -12.40 15.06 -20.93
CA TRP A 431 -13.11 16.10 -21.66
C TRP A 431 -12.75 17.51 -21.18
N ARG A 432 -12.73 17.75 -19.85
CA ARG A 432 -12.29 19.02 -19.26
C ARG A 432 -10.83 19.33 -19.55
N ALA A 433 -9.94 18.35 -19.37
CA ALA A 433 -8.50 18.51 -19.54
C ALA A 433 -8.09 18.75 -21.01
N THR A 434 -8.95 18.46 -21.97
CA THR A 434 -8.70 18.72 -23.39
C THR A 434 -9.48 19.92 -23.90
N GLY A 435 -10.67 20.19 -23.38
CA GLY A 435 -11.54 21.27 -23.80
C GLY A 435 -11.27 22.61 -23.11
N ASN A 436 -10.82 22.60 -21.86
CA ASN A 436 -10.71 23.80 -21.01
C ASN A 436 -9.31 24.42 -20.97
N ILE A 437 -8.34 23.89 -21.72
CA ILE A 437 -6.95 24.37 -21.65
C ILE A 437 -6.48 25.06 -22.94
N ASP A 438 -5.64 26.06 -22.76
CA ASP A 438 -4.66 26.52 -23.76
C ASP A 438 -3.28 25.99 -23.28
N PRO A 439 -2.62 25.08 -24.03
CA PRO A 439 -1.36 24.47 -23.60
C PRO A 439 -0.24 25.47 -23.29
N LYS A 440 -0.26 26.67 -23.89
CA LYS A 440 0.75 27.69 -23.59
C LYS A 440 0.52 28.39 -22.25
N ARG A 441 -0.71 28.49 -21.80
CA ARG A 441 -1.10 29.18 -20.56
C ARG A 441 -1.21 28.19 -19.40
N ASP A 442 -1.81 27.02 -19.64
CA ASP A 442 -2.36 26.15 -18.60
C ASP A 442 -1.48 24.95 -18.25
N LEU A 443 -0.35 24.77 -18.95
CA LEU A 443 0.63 23.76 -18.57
C LEU A 443 1.69 24.31 -17.62
N LEU A 444 2.09 23.47 -16.67
CA LEU A 444 3.22 23.69 -15.78
C LEU A 444 4.20 22.54 -15.92
N LEU A 445 5.40 22.83 -16.42
CA LEU A 445 6.50 21.86 -16.49
C LEU A 445 7.53 22.16 -15.41
N LEU A 446 7.87 21.17 -14.62
CA LEU A 446 8.90 21.22 -13.59
C LEU A 446 9.78 19.97 -13.68
N GLU A 447 10.88 19.98 -12.94
CA GLU A 447 11.72 18.79 -12.70
C GLU A 447 11.75 18.48 -11.20
N GLY A 448 11.84 17.21 -10.85
CA GLY A 448 11.89 16.82 -9.46
C GLY A 448 12.03 15.31 -9.23
N PRO A 449 11.88 14.87 -7.96
CA PRO A 449 11.93 13.46 -7.61
C PRO A 449 10.89 12.63 -8.37
N MET A 450 11.29 11.45 -8.81
CA MET A 450 10.44 10.48 -9.51
C MET A 450 10.52 9.12 -8.80
N ASP A 451 9.53 8.28 -9.04
CA ASP A 451 9.56 6.91 -8.53
C ASP A 451 10.76 6.14 -9.10
N ASP A 452 11.31 5.23 -8.30
CA ASP A 452 12.44 4.37 -8.67
C ASP A 452 12.12 3.46 -9.87
N LEU A 453 10.84 3.14 -10.04
CA LEU A 453 10.31 2.29 -11.10
C LEU A 453 9.85 3.06 -12.34
N ASP A 454 10.01 4.39 -12.35
CA ASP A 454 9.66 5.19 -13.53
C ASP A 454 10.70 5.00 -14.64
N HIS A 455 10.39 4.06 -15.55
CA HIS A 455 11.25 3.72 -16.70
C HIS A 455 11.38 4.85 -17.74
N ALA A 456 10.49 5.86 -17.71
CA ALA A 456 10.50 6.99 -18.64
C ALA A 456 11.14 8.24 -18.02
N ALA A 457 11.63 8.18 -16.80
CA ALA A 457 12.30 9.30 -16.15
C ALA A 457 13.60 9.66 -16.88
N LEU A 458 13.93 10.96 -16.96
CA LEU A 458 15.15 11.46 -17.61
C LEU A 458 16.42 10.89 -16.99
N ARG A 459 16.44 10.72 -15.68
CA ARG A 459 17.48 10.07 -14.88
C ARG A 459 16.82 9.22 -13.82
N HIS A 460 17.52 8.24 -13.31
CA HIS A 460 17.08 7.45 -12.18
C HIS A 460 16.64 8.36 -11.01
N ARG A 461 15.39 8.22 -10.58
CA ARG A 461 14.74 9.00 -9.49
C ARG A 461 14.62 10.50 -9.72
N PHE A 462 14.83 11.00 -10.95
CA PHE A 462 14.71 12.41 -11.27
C PHE A 462 14.20 12.61 -12.68
N GLY A 463 13.17 13.42 -12.86
CA GLY A 463 12.57 13.65 -14.19
C GLY A 463 11.56 14.78 -14.22
N GLY A 464 10.90 14.89 -15.36
CA GLY A 464 9.92 15.93 -15.63
C GLY A 464 8.57 15.68 -14.95
N LYS A 465 7.93 16.75 -14.53
CA LYS A 465 6.58 16.79 -13.96
C LYS A 465 5.67 17.66 -14.81
N LEU A 466 4.44 17.20 -15.03
CA LEU A 466 3.44 17.88 -15.82
C LEU A 466 2.24 18.28 -14.95
N GLY A 467 1.96 19.58 -14.85
CA GLY A 467 0.72 20.11 -14.29
C GLY A 467 -0.21 20.60 -15.39
N ILE A 468 -1.48 20.28 -15.28
CA ILE A 468 -2.54 20.71 -16.21
C ILE A 468 -3.61 21.46 -15.42
N ASP A 469 -3.74 22.77 -15.65
CA ASP A 469 -4.83 23.59 -15.11
C ASP A 469 -6.06 23.50 -16.02
N ALA A 470 -6.91 22.51 -15.79
CA ALA A 470 -8.16 22.29 -16.50
C ALA A 470 -9.38 22.94 -15.80
N THR A 471 -9.15 23.88 -14.88
CA THR A 471 -10.23 24.66 -14.27
C THR A 471 -10.88 25.57 -15.31
N GLU A 472 -12.11 25.97 -15.05
CA GLU A 472 -12.75 27.02 -15.85
C GLU A 472 -11.97 28.32 -15.76
N LYS A 473 -11.96 29.06 -16.88
CA LYS A 473 -11.25 30.34 -17.02
C LYS A 473 -12.25 31.48 -17.12
N GLY A 474 -11.82 32.64 -16.67
CA GLY A 474 -12.67 33.84 -16.66
C GLY A 474 -11.88 35.11 -16.35
N ALA A 475 -12.55 36.11 -15.82
CA ALA A 475 -11.93 37.38 -15.47
C ALA A 475 -10.74 37.25 -14.50
N LEU A 476 -10.72 36.19 -13.65
CA LEU A 476 -9.60 35.90 -12.76
C LEU A 476 -8.32 35.45 -13.50
N ASP A 477 -8.44 35.01 -14.75
CA ASP A 477 -7.33 34.48 -15.54
C ASP A 477 -6.92 35.38 -16.69
N ASP A 478 -7.34 36.63 -16.66
CA ASP A 478 -7.18 37.63 -17.75
C ASP A 478 -7.71 37.13 -19.11
N VAL A 479 -8.72 36.27 -19.07
CA VAL A 479 -9.42 35.81 -20.28
C VAL A 479 -10.53 36.78 -20.59
N ALA A 480 -10.38 37.52 -21.70
CA ALA A 480 -11.33 38.52 -22.11
C ALA A 480 -12.68 37.95 -22.57
N GLN A 481 -12.69 36.70 -23.04
CA GLN A 481 -13.90 36.00 -23.47
C GLN A 481 -14.64 35.44 -22.29
N ALA A 482 -15.96 35.65 -22.22
CA ALA A 482 -16.79 34.97 -21.22
C ALA A 482 -16.72 33.44 -21.39
N TRP A 483 -16.60 32.72 -20.26
CA TRP A 483 -16.65 31.27 -20.27
C TRP A 483 -18.05 30.81 -20.71
N PRO A 484 -18.16 29.94 -21.71
CA PRO A 484 -19.47 29.52 -22.21
C PRO A 484 -20.20 28.67 -21.16
N GLU A 485 -21.54 28.77 -21.18
CA GLU A 485 -22.37 27.87 -20.37
C GLU A 485 -22.31 26.44 -20.91
N GLU A 486 -22.36 25.50 -20.01
CA GLU A 486 -22.42 24.06 -20.34
C GLU A 486 -23.84 23.69 -20.79
N ILE A 487 -23.93 22.83 -21.81
CA ILE A 487 -25.23 22.34 -22.29
C ILE A 487 -25.74 21.30 -21.29
N VAL A 488 -26.73 21.68 -20.52
CA VAL A 488 -27.41 20.82 -19.57
C VAL A 488 -28.92 20.85 -19.77
N MET A 489 -29.58 19.72 -19.61
CA MET A 489 -31.03 19.64 -19.64
C MET A 489 -31.62 20.27 -18.38
N SER A 490 -32.76 20.98 -18.48
CA SER A 490 -33.46 21.51 -17.30
C SER A 490 -33.93 20.37 -16.36
N ASP A 491 -33.98 20.69 -15.07
CA ASP A 491 -34.37 19.72 -14.04
C ASP A 491 -35.80 19.22 -14.30
N GLU A 492 -36.71 20.08 -14.76
CA GLU A 492 -38.08 19.70 -15.10
C GLU A 492 -38.14 18.58 -16.15
N ILE A 493 -37.31 18.68 -17.18
CA ILE A 493 -37.29 17.68 -18.27
C ILE A 493 -36.57 16.41 -17.78
N ARG A 494 -35.51 16.53 -16.98
CA ARG A 494 -34.84 15.38 -16.35
C ARG A 494 -35.80 14.58 -15.48
N GLU A 495 -36.57 15.25 -14.63
CA GLU A 495 -37.57 14.62 -13.79
C GLU A 495 -38.70 14.01 -14.62
N LEU A 496 -39.18 14.70 -15.66
CA LEU A 496 -40.21 14.17 -16.56
C LEU A 496 -39.73 12.87 -17.22
N VAL A 497 -38.53 12.86 -17.78
CA VAL A 497 -37.96 11.68 -18.45
C VAL A 497 -37.74 10.56 -17.43
N THR A 498 -37.24 10.85 -16.22
CA THR A 498 -37.02 9.87 -15.16
C THR A 498 -38.34 9.20 -14.75
N ARG A 499 -39.42 9.97 -14.56
CA ARG A 499 -40.75 9.43 -14.24
C ARG A 499 -41.30 8.51 -15.35
N ARG A 500 -41.02 8.84 -16.60
CA ARG A 500 -41.52 8.12 -17.78
C ARG A 500 -40.54 7.12 -18.36
N TRP A 501 -39.40 6.87 -17.69
CA TRP A 501 -38.33 6.03 -18.25
C TRP A 501 -38.83 4.65 -18.73
N LYS A 502 -39.68 4.03 -17.91
CA LYS A 502 -40.27 2.73 -18.26
C LYS A 502 -41.25 2.79 -19.46
N ASP A 503 -41.90 3.95 -19.69
CA ASP A 503 -42.83 4.12 -20.80
C ASP A 503 -42.12 4.13 -22.16
N TYR A 504 -40.80 4.46 -22.17
CA TYR A 504 -40.00 4.46 -23.39
C TYR A 504 -39.50 3.09 -23.80
N GLY A 505 -39.68 2.05 -22.98
CA GLY A 505 -39.24 0.68 -23.27
C GLY A 505 -37.72 0.51 -23.20
N LEU A 506 -37.00 1.39 -22.44
CA LEU A 506 -35.56 1.40 -22.25
C LEU A 506 -35.15 0.85 -20.88
#